data_809a08ca5f6460a3f845c82e7ced50d6
#
_entry.id   809a08ca5f6460a3f845c82e7ced50d6
#
_cell.length_a   1.000
_cell.length_b   1.000
_cell.length_c   1.000
_cell.angle_alpha   90.00
_cell.angle_beta   90.00
_cell.angle_gamma   90.00
#
_symmetry.space_group_name_H-M   'P 1'
#
loop_
_entity.id
_entity.type
_entity.pdbx_description
1 polymer ?
#
loop_
_entity_poly.entity_id
_entity_poly.type
_entity_poly.pdbx_seq_one_letter_code
_entity_poly.pdbx_strand_id
1 'polypeptide(L)'
;MNTNIIPRPEHPQPIMKRENWQNLNGEWLFEFDFGVSGEERGLYKPEKASEYSKKITVPFCPESGLSGINYKDFIPAVWYKRTVSITKEQLENRVLLHFGAVDYACTVYVNGNKAGCHFGGYSSFVLDITDLLKIGENDLTVNARDNVRSGNQPKGKQAGLFYSSGCDYTRTTGIWQTVWLEFVPSGYIKTAKYYPDIENGSFDIELNVTRGGRLTAEAFFDGRAVGSATKEIKGRYARFTLPLAEKHLWDLGCGNLYDLKFTLETDGGTDILSSYAGLREVRIDGFKVLINGKSVFQRTVLDQGFYPDGIYTAPSDEALKRDIELSMQLGFNGARLHEKMFEPRFLYHCDKAGYLVWGEHANWGLDINRESSLLNFLPEWSETVERDFNHPSIIGWCPFNETWDQTSQAAHRILRAVYDETKRLDPTRPVIDVSGAYHEITDIYDQHDYDQNPESFGKSYAGYNGEEESFNLFFKDKQVYIPQLPFFLSEFGGIKWIPESNRCSAADNSWGYGDAPATEEEFFTRYEGLTAALLNAPNIMGFCYTQLYDVEQEVNGLYTCAREKKFADYSRIIAANRKKAAIEE
;
A
#
# COMPACT_ATOMS: atom_id res chain seq x y z
N MET A 1 -13.45 -29.39 19.19
CA MET A 1 -12.92 -28.21 19.90
C MET A 1 -12.88 -27.08 18.90
N ASN A 2 -13.89 -26.20 18.87
CA ASN A 2 -13.82 -24.97 18.07
C ASN A 2 -12.93 -23.96 18.82
N THR A 3 -11.64 -24.01 18.57
CA THR A 3 -10.79 -22.86 18.86
C THR A 3 -11.23 -21.78 17.89
N ASN A 4 -11.91 -20.74 18.36
CA ASN A 4 -12.16 -19.52 17.58
C ASN A 4 -10.80 -18.89 17.23
N ILE A 5 -10.24 -19.33 16.11
CA ILE A 5 -9.00 -18.72 15.58
C ILE A 5 -9.41 -17.36 15.03
N ILE A 6 -8.89 -16.31 15.63
CA ILE A 6 -9.05 -14.94 15.11
C ILE A 6 -8.27 -14.86 13.81
N PRO A 7 -8.90 -14.55 12.65
CA PRO A 7 -8.18 -14.37 11.40
C PRO A 7 -7.32 -13.09 11.52
N ARG A 8 -6.12 -13.11 10.96
CA ARG A 8 -5.18 -11.98 11.01
C ARG A 8 -4.99 -11.49 12.45
N PRO A 9 -4.43 -12.35 13.33
CA PRO A 9 -4.33 -12.06 14.77
C PRO A 9 -3.21 -11.09 15.13
N GLU A 10 -2.28 -10.84 14.22
CA GLU A 10 -1.14 -9.94 14.40
C GLU A 10 -1.56 -8.47 14.58
N HIS A 11 -0.72 -7.66 15.26
CA HIS A 11 -0.98 -6.22 15.38
C HIS A 11 -0.89 -5.56 13.99
N PRO A 12 -1.94 -4.83 13.54
CA PRO A 12 -2.03 -4.35 12.15
C PRO A 12 -1.04 -3.20 11.82
N GLN A 13 -0.60 -2.45 12.84
CA GLN A 13 0.34 -1.33 12.67
C GLN A 13 1.60 -1.50 13.52
N PRO A 14 2.62 -2.27 13.07
CA PRO A 14 3.82 -2.51 13.86
C PRO A 14 4.62 -1.24 14.20
N ILE A 15 4.52 -0.21 13.34
CA ILE A 15 5.23 1.06 13.49
C ILE A 15 4.59 2.00 14.54
N MET A 16 3.40 1.67 15.02
CA MET A 16 2.65 2.41 16.05
C MET A 16 1.93 1.41 16.95
N LYS A 17 2.69 0.62 17.74
CA LYS A 17 2.13 -0.49 18.53
C LYS A 17 2.04 -0.15 20.01
N ARG A 18 0.87 -0.39 20.59
CA ARG A 18 0.64 -0.45 22.05
C ARG A 18 0.26 -1.85 22.47
N GLU A 19 0.64 -2.24 23.69
CA GLU A 19 0.31 -3.58 24.20
C GLU A 19 -1.16 -3.70 24.61
N ASN A 20 -1.79 -2.58 25.01
CA ASN A 20 -3.19 -2.57 25.44
C ASN A 20 -4.13 -2.35 24.24
N TRP A 21 -4.38 -3.42 23.51
CA TRP A 21 -5.25 -3.43 22.33
C TRP A 21 -6.10 -4.71 22.27
N GLN A 22 -7.15 -4.67 21.45
CA GLN A 22 -8.04 -5.83 21.22
C GLN A 22 -8.38 -5.96 19.74
N ASN A 23 -8.04 -7.12 19.14
CA ASN A 23 -8.43 -7.44 17.78
C ASN A 23 -9.93 -7.73 17.70
N LEU A 24 -10.62 -7.10 16.76
CA LEU A 24 -12.06 -7.29 16.51
C LEU A 24 -12.34 -8.09 15.22
N ASN A 25 -11.34 -8.72 14.62
CA ASN A 25 -11.57 -9.65 13.50
C ASN A 25 -12.35 -10.89 13.94
N GLY A 26 -12.85 -11.64 12.97
CA GLY A 26 -13.65 -12.84 13.20
C GLY A 26 -15.11 -12.64 12.83
N GLU A 27 -16.02 -13.36 13.49
CA GLU A 27 -17.44 -13.36 13.13
C GLU A 27 -18.14 -12.04 13.52
N TRP A 28 -18.83 -11.45 12.53
CA TRP A 28 -19.76 -10.32 12.67
C TRP A 28 -21.12 -10.72 12.07
N LEU A 29 -22.21 -10.18 12.58
CA LEU A 29 -23.50 -10.18 11.90
C LEU A 29 -23.39 -9.32 10.64
N PHE A 30 -24.05 -9.72 9.57
CA PHE A 30 -23.93 -9.09 8.26
C PHE A 30 -25.28 -9.02 7.54
N GLU A 31 -25.52 -7.89 6.87
CA GLU A 31 -26.71 -7.70 6.05
C GLU A 31 -26.36 -6.91 4.77
N PHE A 32 -26.85 -7.41 3.63
CA PHE A 32 -26.85 -6.63 2.40
C PHE A 32 -27.91 -5.54 2.42
N ASP A 33 -27.60 -4.40 1.84
CA ASP A 33 -28.53 -3.27 1.73
C ASP A 33 -28.60 -2.77 0.29
N PHE A 34 -29.15 -3.61 -0.59
CA PHE A 34 -29.28 -3.30 -2.02
C PHE A 34 -30.12 -2.05 -2.31
N GLY A 35 -31.03 -1.70 -1.42
CA GLY A 35 -31.89 -0.51 -1.53
C GLY A 35 -31.31 0.73 -0.87
N VAL A 36 -30.13 0.63 -0.23
CA VAL A 36 -29.48 1.73 0.52
C VAL A 36 -30.43 2.39 1.53
N SER A 37 -31.29 1.57 2.17
CA SER A 37 -32.36 1.99 3.07
C SER A 37 -32.15 1.60 4.53
N GLY A 38 -31.01 0.95 4.84
CA GLY A 38 -30.76 0.40 6.17
C GLY A 38 -30.71 1.45 7.27
N GLU A 39 -30.31 2.68 6.97
CA GLU A 39 -30.34 3.79 7.93
C GLU A 39 -31.80 4.18 8.28
N GLU A 40 -32.67 4.29 7.29
CA GLU A 40 -34.11 4.57 7.48
C GLU A 40 -34.82 3.43 8.24
N ARG A 41 -34.43 2.17 7.95
CA ARG A 41 -34.90 0.98 8.66
C ARG A 41 -34.34 0.89 10.10
N GLY A 42 -33.35 1.72 10.43
CA GLY A 42 -32.72 1.77 11.74
C GLY A 42 -31.81 0.61 12.05
N LEU A 43 -31.13 -0.02 11.06
CA LEU A 43 -30.24 -1.17 11.25
C LEU A 43 -29.07 -0.88 12.22
N TYR A 44 -28.74 0.40 12.42
CA TYR A 44 -27.73 0.82 13.39
C TYR A 44 -28.16 0.65 14.85
N LYS A 45 -29.46 0.45 15.13
CA LYS A 45 -29.97 0.33 16.49
C LYS A 45 -29.67 -1.06 17.06
N PRO A 46 -29.34 -1.18 18.38
CA PRO A 46 -29.01 -2.45 19.01
C PRO A 46 -30.14 -3.49 18.90
N GLU A 47 -31.41 -3.09 19.07
CA GLU A 47 -32.57 -3.98 19.00
C GLU A 47 -32.81 -4.58 17.60
N LYS A 48 -32.13 -4.07 16.56
CA LYS A 48 -32.23 -4.55 15.19
C LYS A 48 -31.28 -5.70 14.84
N ALA A 49 -30.56 -6.26 15.80
CA ALA A 49 -29.62 -7.36 15.57
C ALA A 49 -30.28 -8.58 14.88
N SER A 50 -31.55 -8.86 15.16
CA SER A 50 -32.30 -9.94 14.53
C SER A 50 -32.66 -9.73 13.04
N GLU A 51 -32.46 -8.52 12.52
CA GLU A 51 -32.68 -8.20 11.10
C GLU A 51 -31.45 -8.50 10.23
N TYR A 52 -30.33 -8.85 10.83
CA TYR A 52 -29.13 -9.28 10.13
C TYR A 52 -29.26 -10.76 9.77
N SER A 53 -29.36 -11.05 8.47
CA SER A 53 -29.68 -12.40 7.97
C SER A 53 -28.47 -13.32 7.84
N LYS A 54 -27.25 -12.77 7.93
CA LYS A 54 -26.01 -13.49 7.64
C LYS A 54 -24.93 -13.22 8.70
N LYS A 55 -23.86 -13.99 8.60
CA LYS A 55 -22.61 -13.79 9.33
C LYS A 55 -21.47 -13.68 8.33
N ILE A 56 -20.49 -12.84 8.62
CA ILE A 56 -19.30 -12.62 7.82
C ILE A 56 -18.05 -12.75 8.68
N THR A 57 -16.97 -13.25 8.12
CA THR A 57 -15.66 -13.30 8.77
C THR A 57 -14.84 -12.05 8.39
N VAL A 58 -14.75 -11.05 9.28
CA VAL A 58 -13.88 -9.88 9.14
C VAL A 58 -12.43 -10.32 9.39
N PRO A 59 -11.43 -9.87 8.60
CA PRO A 59 -11.45 -8.71 7.71
C PRO A 59 -11.67 -9.04 6.22
N PHE A 60 -12.31 -10.14 5.88
CA PHE A 60 -12.51 -10.50 4.48
C PHE A 60 -13.78 -9.86 3.93
N CYS A 61 -13.69 -9.27 2.73
CA CYS A 61 -14.81 -8.61 2.06
C CYS A 61 -15.89 -9.63 1.64
N PRO A 62 -17.15 -9.22 1.44
CA PRO A 62 -18.24 -10.14 1.10
C PRO A 62 -18.04 -10.88 -0.23
N GLU A 63 -17.23 -10.36 -1.15
CA GLU A 63 -16.87 -11.02 -2.42
C GLU A 63 -15.89 -12.19 -2.22
N SER A 64 -15.13 -12.18 -1.13
CA SER A 64 -14.11 -13.17 -0.80
C SER A 64 -14.73 -14.52 -0.35
N GLY A 65 -14.12 -15.63 -0.77
CA GLY A 65 -14.44 -16.95 -0.25
C GLY A 65 -14.16 -17.09 1.26
N LEU A 66 -13.10 -16.45 1.75
CA LEU A 66 -12.70 -16.46 3.16
C LEU A 66 -13.68 -15.72 4.09
N SER A 67 -14.50 -14.82 3.55
CA SER A 67 -15.55 -14.15 4.32
C SER A 67 -16.69 -15.09 4.75
N GLY A 68 -16.88 -16.19 4.03
CA GLY A 68 -18.04 -17.08 4.16
C GLY A 68 -19.28 -16.62 3.39
N ILE A 69 -19.22 -15.46 2.70
CA ILE A 69 -20.32 -14.91 1.89
C ILE A 69 -20.14 -15.25 0.40
N ASN A 70 -18.96 -14.95 -0.17
CA ASN A 70 -18.60 -15.23 -1.58
C ASN A 70 -19.61 -14.67 -2.60
N TYR A 71 -20.05 -13.42 -2.44
CA TYR A 71 -20.99 -12.76 -3.33
C TYR A 71 -20.24 -11.76 -4.22
N LYS A 72 -20.14 -12.04 -5.52
CA LYS A 72 -19.27 -11.31 -6.47
C LYS A 72 -20.00 -10.29 -7.35
N ASP A 73 -21.31 -10.09 -7.17
CA ASP A 73 -22.05 -9.08 -7.91
C ASP A 73 -21.94 -7.70 -7.25
N PHE A 74 -22.50 -6.65 -7.85
CA PHE A 74 -22.47 -5.31 -7.29
C PHE A 74 -23.20 -5.22 -5.94
N ILE A 75 -22.56 -4.59 -4.97
CA ILE A 75 -23.06 -4.39 -3.61
C ILE A 75 -23.05 -2.89 -3.30
N PRO A 76 -24.20 -2.20 -3.41
CA PRO A 76 -24.25 -0.75 -3.17
C PRO A 76 -24.08 -0.35 -1.71
N ALA A 77 -24.46 -1.21 -0.77
CA ALA A 77 -24.24 -0.99 0.66
C ALA A 77 -24.31 -2.30 1.46
N VAL A 78 -23.60 -2.32 2.56
CA VAL A 78 -23.56 -3.42 3.54
C VAL A 78 -23.61 -2.90 4.96
N TRP A 79 -24.06 -3.76 5.87
CA TRP A 79 -24.11 -3.49 7.30
C TRP A 79 -23.41 -4.62 8.06
N TYR A 80 -22.55 -4.22 8.99
CA TYR A 80 -21.87 -5.10 9.94
C TYR A 80 -22.31 -4.77 11.35
N LYS A 81 -22.46 -5.79 12.20
CA LYS A 81 -22.78 -5.58 13.60
C LYS A 81 -22.05 -6.59 14.48
N ARG A 82 -21.50 -6.09 15.60
CA ARG A 82 -20.82 -6.92 16.59
C ARG A 82 -21.02 -6.40 18.01
N THR A 83 -21.18 -7.31 18.97
CA THR A 83 -21.12 -6.98 20.40
C THR A 83 -19.68 -7.00 20.89
N VAL A 84 -19.28 -5.97 21.61
CA VAL A 84 -17.96 -5.83 22.24
C VAL A 84 -18.16 -5.61 23.74
N SER A 85 -17.47 -6.40 24.57
CA SER A 85 -17.50 -6.23 26.03
C SER A 85 -16.37 -5.32 26.48
N ILE A 86 -16.70 -4.31 27.27
CA ILE A 86 -15.76 -3.31 27.82
C ILE A 86 -15.74 -3.43 29.34
N THR A 87 -14.54 -3.61 29.91
CA THR A 87 -14.36 -3.66 31.37
C THR A 87 -14.31 -2.27 31.98
N LYS A 88 -14.42 -2.19 33.32
CA LYS A 88 -14.28 -0.93 34.03
C LYS A 88 -12.88 -0.33 33.81
N GLU A 89 -11.83 -1.14 33.88
CA GLU A 89 -10.44 -0.73 33.75
C GLU A 89 -10.15 -0.21 32.32
N GLN A 90 -10.77 -0.81 31.31
CA GLN A 90 -10.68 -0.34 29.93
C GLN A 90 -11.33 1.03 29.76
N LEU A 91 -12.49 1.27 30.41
CA LEU A 91 -13.21 2.54 30.31
C LEU A 91 -12.60 3.68 31.16
N GLU A 92 -11.64 3.38 32.04
CA GLU A 92 -10.80 4.40 32.68
C GLU A 92 -9.81 5.07 31.71
N ASN A 93 -9.63 4.47 30.53
CA ASN A 93 -8.82 4.97 29.43
C ASN A 93 -9.69 5.60 28.33
N ARG A 94 -9.05 6.28 27.36
CA ARG A 94 -9.70 6.57 26.08
C ARG A 94 -9.72 5.28 25.25
N VAL A 95 -10.82 5.04 24.56
CA VAL A 95 -11.01 3.86 23.72
C VAL A 95 -11.05 4.31 22.27
N LEU A 96 -10.01 3.96 21.54
CA LEU A 96 -9.85 4.28 20.11
C LEU A 96 -10.26 3.08 19.26
N LEU A 97 -11.23 3.26 18.40
CA LEU A 97 -11.65 2.27 17.41
C LEU A 97 -10.95 2.55 16.08
N HIS A 98 -10.16 1.59 15.66
CA HIS A 98 -9.37 1.67 14.43
C HIS A 98 -9.93 0.76 13.35
N PHE A 99 -9.87 1.23 12.11
CA PHE A 99 -10.11 0.47 10.91
C PHE A 99 -8.88 0.55 10.01
N GLY A 100 -8.37 -0.59 9.54
CA GLY A 100 -7.29 -0.63 8.57
C GLY A 100 -7.74 -0.10 7.21
N ALA A 101 -8.91 -0.52 6.73
CA ALA A 101 -9.58 0.04 5.56
C ALA A 101 -11.04 -0.43 5.49
N VAL A 102 -11.92 0.43 4.92
CA VAL A 102 -13.33 0.14 4.63
C VAL A 102 -13.69 0.76 3.28
N ASP A 103 -13.93 -0.05 2.26
CA ASP A 103 -14.29 0.43 0.93
C ASP A 103 -15.81 0.64 0.79
N TYR A 104 -16.31 1.80 0.43
CA TYR A 104 -15.62 3.06 0.18
C TYR A 104 -15.98 4.11 1.25
N ALA A 105 -17.25 4.46 1.40
CA ALA A 105 -17.72 5.42 2.39
C ALA A 105 -18.41 4.70 3.53
N CYS A 106 -18.00 4.95 4.77
CA CYS A 106 -18.60 4.29 5.93
C CYS A 106 -19.12 5.24 6.99
N THR A 107 -20.11 4.75 7.74
CA THR A 107 -20.63 5.36 8.97
C THR A 107 -20.57 4.33 10.09
N VAL A 108 -20.03 4.73 11.22
CA VAL A 108 -19.85 3.88 12.41
C VAL A 108 -20.79 4.33 13.52
N TYR A 109 -21.44 3.38 14.17
CA TYR A 109 -22.35 3.61 15.30
C TYR A 109 -21.91 2.76 16.49
N VAL A 110 -22.06 3.33 17.70
CA VAL A 110 -21.86 2.65 18.97
C VAL A 110 -23.12 2.80 19.81
N ASN A 111 -23.71 1.70 20.23
CA ASN A 111 -24.96 1.68 21.01
C ASN A 111 -26.09 2.50 20.34
N GLY A 112 -26.16 2.45 19.00
CA GLY A 112 -27.16 3.19 18.21
C GLY A 112 -26.85 4.67 18.01
N ASN A 113 -25.75 5.21 18.55
CA ASN A 113 -25.31 6.58 18.36
C ASN A 113 -24.21 6.65 17.31
N LYS A 114 -24.26 7.64 16.42
CA LYS A 114 -23.23 7.86 15.40
C LYS A 114 -21.90 8.23 16.07
N ALA A 115 -20.87 7.42 15.86
CA ALA A 115 -19.51 7.66 16.32
C ALA A 115 -18.70 8.51 15.34
N GLY A 116 -18.91 8.29 14.05
CA GLY A 116 -18.21 9.03 12.99
C GLY A 116 -18.52 8.49 11.61
N CYS A 117 -17.85 9.06 10.61
CA CYS A 117 -17.88 8.61 9.24
C CYS A 117 -16.49 8.82 8.62
N HIS A 118 -16.20 8.04 7.58
CA HIS A 118 -14.99 8.15 6.78
C HIS A 118 -15.33 7.82 5.32
N PHE A 119 -14.55 8.35 4.40
CA PHE A 119 -14.54 7.94 2.99
C PHE A 119 -13.10 7.78 2.52
N GLY A 120 -12.90 6.84 1.61
CA GLY A 120 -11.60 6.36 1.18
C GLY A 120 -11.52 4.86 1.40
N GLY A 121 -11.36 4.07 0.31
CA GLY A 121 -11.42 2.61 0.37
C GLY A 121 -10.13 1.97 0.88
N TYR A 122 -9.04 2.72 0.97
CA TYR A 122 -7.68 2.18 1.15
C TYR A 122 -6.95 2.74 2.38
N SER A 123 -7.35 3.90 2.88
CA SER A 123 -6.69 4.53 4.02
C SER A 123 -7.22 4.04 5.36
N SER A 124 -6.37 4.09 6.39
CA SER A 124 -6.73 3.75 7.76
C SER A 124 -7.31 4.96 8.49
N PHE A 125 -8.28 4.73 9.37
CA PHE A 125 -8.82 5.80 10.19
C PHE A 125 -9.12 5.35 11.63
N VAL A 126 -9.28 6.31 12.53
CA VAL A 126 -9.52 6.08 13.94
C VAL A 126 -10.64 6.97 14.47
N LEU A 127 -11.48 6.41 15.33
CA LEU A 127 -12.56 7.11 16.03
C LEU A 127 -12.37 6.95 17.54
N ASP A 128 -12.40 8.04 18.28
CA ASP A 128 -12.49 7.99 19.73
C ASP A 128 -13.94 7.75 20.12
N ILE A 129 -14.24 6.56 20.64
CA ILE A 129 -15.60 6.11 20.96
C ILE A 129 -15.88 6.10 22.46
N THR A 130 -14.96 6.59 23.28
CA THR A 130 -15.01 6.51 24.74
C THR A 130 -16.35 6.94 25.33
N ASP A 131 -16.84 8.10 24.90
CA ASP A 131 -18.04 8.73 25.48
C ASP A 131 -19.35 8.04 25.05
N LEU A 132 -19.28 7.08 24.10
CA LEU A 132 -20.41 6.28 23.62
C LEU A 132 -20.49 4.90 24.27
N LEU A 133 -19.45 4.50 25.02
CA LEU A 133 -19.32 3.18 25.63
C LEU A 133 -19.89 3.15 27.04
N LYS A 134 -20.27 1.94 27.47
CA LYS A 134 -20.64 1.60 28.85
C LYS A 134 -19.88 0.35 29.30
N ILE A 135 -19.78 0.14 30.61
CA ILE A 135 -19.25 -1.11 31.18
C ILE A 135 -20.17 -2.27 30.78
N GLY A 136 -19.57 -3.38 30.33
CA GLY A 136 -20.27 -4.55 29.82
C GLY A 136 -20.44 -4.53 28.32
N GLU A 137 -21.54 -5.07 27.81
CA GLU A 137 -21.78 -5.24 26.39
C GLU A 137 -22.15 -3.94 25.68
N ASN A 138 -21.47 -3.67 24.57
CA ASN A 138 -21.69 -2.55 23.67
C ASN A 138 -21.93 -3.06 22.25
N ASP A 139 -22.86 -2.44 21.56
CA ASP A 139 -23.17 -2.72 20.15
C ASP A 139 -22.33 -1.82 19.24
N LEU A 140 -21.55 -2.43 18.37
CA LEU A 140 -20.78 -1.76 17.34
C LEU A 140 -21.39 -2.08 15.98
N THR A 141 -21.77 -1.06 15.23
CA THR A 141 -22.37 -1.20 13.90
C THR A 141 -21.63 -0.36 12.86
N VAL A 142 -21.38 -0.94 11.69
CA VAL A 142 -20.73 -0.26 10.55
C VAL A 142 -21.62 -0.39 9.33
N ASN A 143 -21.94 0.73 8.68
CA ASN A 143 -22.50 0.77 7.33
C ASN A 143 -21.37 1.13 6.37
N ALA A 144 -21.20 0.39 5.29
CA ALA A 144 -20.32 0.76 4.19
C ALA A 144 -21.15 0.87 2.89
N ARG A 145 -20.81 1.87 2.07
CA ARG A 145 -21.44 2.15 0.77
C ARG A 145 -20.35 2.23 -0.28
N ASP A 146 -20.56 1.54 -1.40
CA ASP A 146 -19.62 1.48 -2.49
C ASP A 146 -20.30 1.64 -3.85
N ASN A 147 -19.72 2.44 -4.74
CA ASN A 147 -20.19 2.64 -6.10
C ASN A 147 -19.05 2.81 -7.08
N VAL A 148 -18.35 1.71 -7.36
CA VAL A 148 -17.19 1.64 -8.27
C VAL A 148 -17.44 2.21 -9.67
N ARG A 149 -18.70 2.40 -10.07
CA ARG A 149 -19.10 2.94 -11.40
C ARG A 149 -19.46 4.42 -11.39
N SER A 150 -19.34 5.10 -10.25
CA SER A 150 -19.77 6.50 -10.12
C SER A 150 -18.90 7.51 -10.88
N GLY A 151 -17.64 7.18 -11.13
CA GLY A 151 -16.64 8.14 -11.60
C GLY A 151 -16.21 9.15 -10.53
N ASN A 152 -16.72 9.02 -9.29
CA ASN A 152 -16.47 9.94 -8.18
C ASN A 152 -15.59 9.35 -7.06
N GLN A 153 -15.16 8.10 -7.20
CA GLN A 153 -14.29 7.44 -6.22
C GLN A 153 -13.17 6.68 -6.92
N PRO A 154 -11.97 6.64 -6.33
CA PRO A 154 -10.94 5.69 -6.70
C PRO A 154 -11.42 4.26 -6.51
N LYS A 155 -11.19 3.38 -7.49
CA LYS A 155 -11.54 1.95 -7.40
C LYS A 155 -10.35 1.02 -7.66
N GLY A 156 -9.25 1.56 -8.19
CA GLY A 156 -8.12 0.73 -8.64
C GLY A 156 -8.55 -0.27 -9.70
N LYS A 157 -8.04 -1.47 -9.61
CA LYS A 157 -8.33 -2.57 -10.54
C LYS A 157 -9.66 -3.30 -10.25
N GLN A 158 -10.57 -2.71 -9.51
CA GLN A 158 -11.89 -3.29 -9.25
C GLN A 158 -12.80 -3.19 -10.49
N ALA A 159 -13.43 -4.31 -10.88
CA ALA A 159 -14.22 -4.40 -12.11
C ALA A 159 -15.46 -3.50 -12.12
N GLY A 160 -15.60 -2.69 -13.15
CA GLY A 160 -16.80 -1.91 -13.45
C GLY A 160 -17.91 -2.72 -14.13
N LEU A 161 -17.62 -3.99 -14.49
CA LEU A 161 -18.57 -4.95 -15.05
C LEU A 161 -18.98 -6.00 -14.00
N PHE A 162 -20.00 -6.81 -14.29
CA PHE A 162 -20.43 -7.89 -13.39
C PHE A 162 -19.36 -8.95 -13.17
N TYR A 163 -18.51 -9.17 -14.15
CA TYR A 163 -17.40 -10.11 -14.13
C TYR A 163 -16.08 -9.38 -14.38
N SER A 164 -14.99 -9.97 -13.92
CA SER A 164 -13.64 -9.49 -14.20
C SER A 164 -13.31 -9.59 -15.70
N SER A 165 -12.62 -8.58 -16.23
CA SER A 165 -12.25 -8.51 -17.64
C SER A 165 -11.08 -7.56 -17.87
N GLY A 166 -10.24 -7.86 -18.87
CA GLY A 166 -9.03 -7.06 -19.10
C GLY A 166 -8.14 -7.07 -17.85
N CYS A 167 -7.74 -5.90 -17.40
CA CYS A 167 -6.97 -5.70 -16.17
C CYS A 167 -7.82 -5.21 -14.98
N ASP A 168 -9.14 -5.44 -15.02
CA ASP A 168 -10.07 -5.22 -13.91
C ASP A 168 -10.45 -6.58 -13.29
N TYR A 169 -10.45 -6.68 -11.94
CA TYR A 169 -10.64 -7.92 -11.20
C TYR A 169 -11.83 -7.86 -10.26
N THR A 170 -12.10 -8.95 -9.53
CA THR A 170 -13.19 -9.03 -8.57
C THR A 170 -13.10 -7.87 -7.57
N ARG A 171 -14.26 -7.25 -7.27
CA ARG A 171 -14.42 -6.09 -6.38
C ARG A 171 -14.17 -6.42 -4.92
N THR A 172 -14.04 -5.35 -4.15
CA THR A 172 -13.94 -5.38 -2.68
C THR A 172 -14.90 -4.34 -2.12
N THR A 173 -15.84 -4.75 -1.28
CA THR A 173 -16.82 -3.84 -0.65
C THR A 173 -16.72 -3.94 0.87
N GLY A 174 -16.76 -2.80 1.56
CA GLY A 174 -16.79 -2.74 3.02
C GLY A 174 -15.46 -3.05 3.70
N ILE A 175 -15.50 -3.68 4.86
CA ILE A 175 -14.31 -3.94 5.68
C ILE A 175 -13.43 -4.99 5.00
N TRP A 176 -12.17 -4.64 4.69
CA TRP A 176 -11.19 -5.57 4.09
C TRP A 176 -9.82 -5.57 4.78
N GLN A 177 -9.63 -4.75 5.82
CA GLN A 177 -8.46 -4.82 6.72
C GLN A 177 -8.90 -4.90 8.18
N THR A 178 -7.98 -5.26 9.06
CA THR A 178 -8.23 -5.48 10.48
C THR A 178 -8.97 -4.32 11.15
N VAL A 179 -9.89 -4.65 12.04
CA VAL A 179 -10.58 -3.74 12.96
C VAL A 179 -10.09 -4.03 14.37
N TRP A 180 -9.75 -2.99 15.15
CA TRP A 180 -9.26 -3.17 16.52
C TRP A 180 -9.56 -2.00 17.44
N LEU A 181 -9.51 -2.27 18.73
CA LEU A 181 -9.54 -1.24 19.77
C LEU A 181 -8.14 -1.03 20.34
N GLU A 182 -7.80 0.21 20.65
CA GLU A 182 -6.70 0.59 21.53
C GLU A 182 -7.22 1.29 22.78
N PHE A 183 -6.59 0.99 23.93
CA PHE A 183 -6.92 1.61 25.21
C PHE A 183 -5.73 2.48 25.62
N VAL A 184 -5.90 3.80 25.57
CA VAL A 184 -4.83 4.77 25.78
C VAL A 184 -5.16 5.72 26.92
N PRO A 185 -4.16 6.21 27.69
CA PRO A 185 -4.40 7.25 28.68
C PRO A 185 -4.91 8.53 28.01
N SER A 186 -5.43 9.50 28.77
CA SER A 186 -5.91 10.75 28.17
C SER A 186 -4.79 11.62 27.58
N GLY A 187 -3.55 11.40 28.03
CA GLY A 187 -2.32 11.96 27.45
C GLY A 187 -1.57 10.89 26.66
N TYR A 188 -1.67 10.89 25.33
CA TYR A 188 -1.04 9.87 24.47
C TYR A 188 -0.41 10.48 23.21
N ILE A 189 0.51 9.73 22.61
CA ILE A 189 1.15 10.06 21.33
C ILE A 189 0.16 9.75 20.19
N LYS A 190 -0.19 10.77 19.42
CA LYS A 190 -1.16 10.66 18.34
C LYS A 190 -0.50 10.28 17.00
N THR A 191 0.63 10.91 16.69
CA THR A 191 1.42 10.63 15.47
C THR A 191 2.90 10.81 15.77
N ALA A 192 3.74 10.10 14.99
CA ALA A 192 5.19 10.23 15.01
C ALA A 192 5.72 10.23 13.58
N LYS A 193 6.70 11.11 13.27
CA LYS A 193 7.48 11.09 12.02
C LYS A 193 8.97 11.04 12.36
N TYR A 194 9.71 10.18 11.66
CA TYR A 194 11.14 9.96 11.85
C TYR A 194 11.89 10.38 10.59
N TYR A 195 12.80 11.33 10.74
CA TYR A 195 13.70 11.80 9.68
C TYR A 195 15.10 11.25 9.97
N PRO A 196 15.55 10.23 9.22
CA PRO A 196 16.87 9.66 9.42
C PRO A 196 17.96 10.62 8.94
N ASP A 197 19.00 10.78 9.76
CA ASP A 197 20.23 11.50 9.43
C ASP A 197 21.39 10.52 9.43
N ILE A 198 21.77 10.04 8.25
CA ILE A 198 22.84 9.04 8.10
C ILE A 198 24.23 9.63 8.37
N GLU A 199 24.40 10.93 8.16
CA GLU A 199 25.68 11.61 8.39
C GLU A 199 25.99 11.69 9.90
N ASN A 200 25.04 12.17 10.69
CA ASN A 200 25.20 12.33 12.14
C ASN A 200 24.85 11.04 12.93
N GLY A 201 24.18 10.05 12.30
CA GLY A 201 23.71 8.85 12.98
C GLY A 201 22.65 9.16 14.01
N SER A 202 21.55 9.72 13.56
CA SER A 202 20.43 10.11 14.43
C SER A 202 19.09 10.05 13.71
N PHE A 203 18.03 10.16 14.48
CA PHE A 203 16.69 10.45 13.96
C PHE A 203 16.22 11.81 14.49
N ASP A 204 15.85 12.73 13.59
CA ASP A 204 15.01 13.85 13.97
C ASP A 204 13.57 13.34 14.05
N ILE A 205 12.93 13.58 15.18
CA ILE A 205 11.60 13.04 15.49
C ILE A 205 10.61 14.16 15.69
N GLU A 206 9.50 14.10 14.98
CA GLU A 206 8.32 14.94 15.19
C GLU A 206 7.19 14.12 15.81
N LEU A 207 6.60 14.63 16.88
CA LEU A 207 5.48 13.99 17.58
C LEU A 207 4.32 14.95 17.75
N ASN A 208 3.10 14.44 17.52
CA ASN A 208 1.88 15.07 18.01
C ASN A 208 1.34 14.26 19.19
N VAL A 209 1.03 14.95 20.27
CA VAL A 209 0.49 14.37 21.50
C VAL A 209 -0.85 15.01 21.87
N THR A 210 -1.69 14.33 22.61
CA THR A 210 -2.97 14.89 23.07
C THR A 210 -2.80 15.83 24.27
N ARG A 211 -1.76 15.60 25.09
CA ARG A 211 -1.36 16.43 26.24
C ARG A 211 0.16 16.54 26.31
N GLY A 212 0.65 17.69 26.77
CA GLY A 212 2.06 17.88 27.10
C GLY A 212 2.47 17.07 28.31
N GLY A 213 3.77 16.83 28.45
CA GLY A 213 4.35 16.05 29.53
C GLY A 213 5.82 15.75 29.27
N ARG A 214 6.38 14.83 30.03
CA ARG A 214 7.77 14.37 29.88
C ARG A 214 7.81 13.18 28.93
N LEU A 215 8.51 13.34 27.82
CA LEU A 215 8.76 12.29 26.86
C LEU A 215 10.16 11.70 27.05
N THR A 216 10.28 10.38 27.09
CA THR A 216 11.53 9.63 26.93
C THR A 216 11.44 8.80 25.65
N ALA A 217 12.40 8.97 24.76
CA ALA A 217 12.58 8.17 23.54
C ALA A 217 13.85 7.32 23.70
N GLU A 218 13.75 6.03 23.42
CA GLU A 218 14.85 5.06 23.52
C GLU A 218 14.97 4.33 22.18
N ALA A 219 16.20 4.09 21.73
CA ALA A 219 16.49 3.29 20.55
C ALA A 219 17.29 2.04 20.94
N PHE A 220 16.91 0.91 20.37
CA PHE A 220 17.57 -0.38 20.58
C PHE A 220 17.97 -0.97 19.22
N PHE A 221 19.11 -1.67 19.19
CA PHE A 221 19.53 -2.48 18.05
C PHE A 221 19.95 -3.86 18.56
N ASP A 222 19.36 -4.93 17.99
CA ASP A 222 19.53 -6.30 18.49
C ASP A 222 19.33 -6.43 20.01
N GLY A 223 18.32 -5.76 20.56
CA GLY A 223 17.96 -5.75 21.97
C GLY A 223 18.89 -4.94 22.88
N ARG A 224 19.95 -4.28 22.34
CA ARG A 224 20.87 -3.42 23.10
C ARG A 224 20.47 -1.96 22.96
N ALA A 225 20.44 -1.22 24.07
CA ALA A 225 20.18 0.21 24.04
C ALA A 225 21.32 0.94 23.31
N VAL A 226 20.99 1.69 22.27
CA VAL A 226 21.94 2.42 21.43
C VAL A 226 21.65 3.91 21.32
N GLY A 227 20.59 4.40 21.95
CA GLY A 227 20.25 5.82 21.94
C GLY A 227 19.15 6.16 22.96
N SER A 228 19.17 7.38 23.48
CA SER A 228 18.12 7.91 24.33
C SER A 228 18.05 9.42 24.25
N ALA A 229 16.84 9.96 24.32
CA ALA A 229 16.58 11.39 24.41
C ALA A 229 15.37 11.66 25.34
N THR A 230 15.41 12.75 26.07
CA THR A 230 14.30 13.19 26.91
C THR A 230 13.89 14.61 26.52
N LYS A 231 12.57 14.87 26.46
CA LYS A 231 12.00 16.15 26.08
C LYS A 231 10.81 16.52 26.95
N GLU A 232 10.80 17.73 27.49
CA GLU A 232 9.60 18.33 28.07
C GLU A 232 8.73 18.93 26.96
N ILE A 233 7.51 18.43 26.83
CA ILE A 233 6.52 18.89 25.84
C ILE A 233 5.53 19.82 26.55
N LYS A 234 5.58 21.12 26.23
CA LYS A 234 4.70 22.12 26.86
C LYS A 234 3.34 22.27 26.17
N GLY A 235 3.22 21.85 24.92
CA GLY A 235 2.01 21.91 24.09
C GLY A 235 1.58 20.55 23.59
N ARG A 236 1.17 20.48 22.32
CA ARG A 236 0.74 19.24 21.67
C ARG A 236 1.67 18.78 20.55
N TYR A 237 2.80 19.42 20.38
CA TYR A 237 3.81 19.12 19.36
C TYR A 237 5.20 19.18 19.96
N ALA A 238 6.06 18.25 19.53
CA ALA A 238 7.47 18.25 19.85
C ALA A 238 8.30 17.89 18.63
N ARG A 239 9.48 18.51 18.50
CA ARG A 239 10.56 18.09 17.62
C ARG A 239 11.85 17.99 18.42
N PHE A 240 12.60 16.91 18.22
CA PHE A 240 13.87 16.66 18.92
C PHE A 240 14.69 15.64 18.15
N THR A 241 15.99 15.58 18.45
CA THR A 241 16.91 14.60 17.86
C THR A 241 17.15 13.45 18.83
N LEU A 242 17.07 12.21 18.34
CA LEU A 242 17.44 10.98 19.03
C LEU A 242 18.79 10.50 18.47
N PRO A 243 19.93 10.73 19.17
CA PRO A 243 21.23 10.31 18.71
C PRO A 243 21.41 8.80 18.87
N LEU A 244 22.19 8.19 17.97
CA LEU A 244 22.54 6.77 17.98
C LEU A 244 24.02 6.58 18.26
N ALA A 245 24.37 5.72 19.20
CA ALA A 245 25.75 5.35 19.51
C ALA A 245 26.39 4.45 18.44
N GLU A 246 25.57 3.72 17.69
CA GLU A 246 25.98 2.81 16.63
C GLU A 246 25.17 3.08 15.35
N LYS A 247 25.83 3.12 14.18
CA LYS A 247 25.19 3.32 12.89
C LYS A 247 25.02 2.00 12.16
N HIS A 248 23.77 1.55 12.00
CA HIS A 248 23.40 0.38 11.21
C HIS A 248 22.44 0.83 10.11
N LEU A 249 22.98 1.00 8.90
CA LEU A 249 22.16 1.49 7.78
C LEU A 249 21.17 0.40 7.34
N TRP A 250 19.94 0.81 7.13
CA TRP A 250 18.99 0.03 6.36
C TRP A 250 19.41 0.07 4.87
N ASP A 251 19.52 -1.08 4.21
CA ASP A 251 20.00 -1.18 2.83
C ASP A 251 19.30 -2.37 2.13
N LEU A 252 19.49 -2.50 0.81
CA LEU A 252 18.93 -3.60 0.02
C LEU A 252 19.35 -4.96 0.57
N GLY A 253 18.37 -5.84 0.76
CA GLY A 253 18.58 -7.18 1.32
C GLY A 253 19.08 -7.18 2.77
N CYS A 254 19.10 -6.01 3.41
CA CYS A 254 19.58 -5.82 4.77
C CYS A 254 18.65 -4.87 5.52
N GLY A 255 17.58 -5.42 6.10
CA GLY A 255 16.57 -4.67 6.84
C GLY A 255 17.01 -4.33 8.26
N ASN A 256 18.14 -3.62 8.45
CA ASN A 256 18.55 -3.12 9.75
C ASN A 256 17.55 -2.12 10.28
N LEU A 257 16.84 -2.47 11.34
CA LEU A 257 15.83 -1.65 11.98
C LEU A 257 16.22 -1.43 13.45
N TYR A 258 16.08 -0.20 13.90
CA TYR A 258 16.15 0.14 15.32
C TYR A 258 14.76 -0.01 15.92
N ASP A 259 14.62 -0.77 17.00
CA ASP A 259 13.42 -0.74 17.80
C ASP A 259 13.38 0.59 18.57
N LEU A 260 12.26 1.27 18.51
CA LEU A 260 12.02 2.53 19.21
C LEU A 260 10.97 2.35 20.29
N LYS A 261 11.22 2.93 21.44
CA LYS A 261 10.27 2.99 22.55
C LYS A 261 10.07 4.42 23.00
N PHE A 262 8.83 4.86 23.02
CA PHE A 262 8.45 6.17 23.53
C PHE A 262 7.65 6.00 24.80
N THR A 263 8.05 6.72 25.86
CA THR A 263 7.31 6.80 27.11
C THR A 263 6.92 8.25 27.35
N LEU A 264 5.63 8.55 27.29
CA LEU A 264 5.07 9.88 27.53
C LEU A 264 4.35 9.88 28.88
N GLU A 265 4.92 10.59 29.85
CA GLU A 265 4.35 10.78 31.19
C GLU A 265 3.62 12.13 31.25
N THR A 266 2.32 12.09 31.52
CA THR A 266 1.44 13.28 31.61
C THR A 266 0.62 13.24 32.90
N ASP A 267 -0.10 14.32 33.21
CA ASP A 267 -1.13 14.32 34.26
C ASP A 267 -2.34 13.41 33.91
N GLY A 268 -2.46 13.02 32.68
CA GLY A 268 -3.50 12.11 32.15
C GLY A 268 -3.08 10.64 32.07
N GLY A 269 -1.92 10.26 32.65
CA GLY A 269 -1.38 8.90 32.63
C GLY A 269 -0.08 8.76 31.82
N THR A 270 0.42 7.54 31.75
CA THR A 270 1.64 7.20 31.00
C THR A 270 1.28 6.41 29.74
N ASP A 271 1.65 6.93 28.58
CA ASP A 271 1.55 6.23 27.28
C ASP A 271 2.89 5.59 26.91
N ILE A 272 2.86 4.31 26.56
CA ILE A 272 4.03 3.56 26.08
C ILE A 272 3.73 3.12 24.66
N LEU A 273 4.52 3.64 23.71
CA LEU A 273 4.42 3.34 22.30
C LEU A 273 5.69 2.63 21.85
N SER A 274 5.53 1.44 21.25
CA SER A 274 6.59 0.72 20.55
C SER A 274 6.52 1.03 19.06
N SER A 275 7.69 1.20 18.46
CA SER A 275 7.85 1.51 17.04
C SER A 275 9.17 0.94 16.52
N TYR A 276 9.50 1.23 15.27
CA TYR A 276 10.83 0.97 14.71
C TYR A 276 11.16 2.01 13.63
N ALA A 277 12.45 2.12 13.27
CA ALA A 277 12.91 2.99 12.20
C ALA A 277 14.14 2.41 11.50
N GLY A 278 14.29 2.68 10.20
CA GLY A 278 15.48 2.38 9.42
C GLY A 278 16.33 3.65 9.19
N LEU A 279 17.63 3.55 9.44
CA LEU A 279 18.55 4.65 9.17
C LEU A 279 19.00 4.59 7.70
N ARG A 280 18.38 5.41 6.83
CA ARG A 280 18.68 5.44 5.38
C ARG A 280 18.43 6.80 4.76
N GLU A 281 19.08 7.07 3.63
CA GLU A 281 18.82 8.22 2.75
C GLU A 281 18.40 7.75 1.36
N VAL A 282 17.46 8.45 0.73
CA VAL A 282 17.14 8.34 -0.72
C VAL A 282 17.41 9.71 -1.35
N ARG A 283 18.17 9.74 -2.45
CA ARG A 283 18.51 10.98 -3.14
C ARG A 283 18.60 10.76 -4.65
N ILE A 284 18.21 11.76 -5.43
CA ILE A 284 18.47 11.83 -6.86
C ILE A 284 19.80 12.56 -7.09
N ASP A 285 20.63 12.00 -7.99
CA ASP A 285 21.88 12.59 -8.45
C ASP A 285 22.04 12.35 -9.97
N GLY A 286 21.69 13.35 -10.78
CA GLY A 286 21.55 13.22 -12.22
C GLY A 286 20.54 12.13 -12.58
N PHE A 287 20.96 11.11 -13.36
CA PHE A 287 20.09 9.98 -13.74
C PHE A 287 19.95 8.90 -12.67
N LYS A 288 20.68 9.03 -11.56
CA LYS A 288 20.78 7.98 -10.53
C LYS A 288 19.83 8.25 -9.37
N VAL A 289 19.23 7.19 -8.87
CA VAL A 289 18.63 7.18 -7.54
C VAL A 289 19.63 6.53 -6.59
N LEU A 290 20.06 7.27 -5.59
CA LEU A 290 21.04 6.84 -4.60
C LEU A 290 20.32 6.38 -3.33
N ILE A 291 20.72 5.21 -2.82
CA ILE A 291 20.36 4.76 -1.48
C ILE A 291 21.64 4.76 -0.64
N ASN A 292 21.66 5.52 0.44
CA ASN A 292 22.86 5.70 1.28
C ASN A 292 24.09 6.15 0.48
N GLY A 293 23.89 7.02 -0.52
CA GLY A 293 24.97 7.52 -1.38
C GLY A 293 25.44 6.58 -2.48
N LYS A 294 24.85 5.37 -2.62
CA LYS A 294 25.20 4.39 -3.66
C LYS A 294 24.16 4.36 -4.76
N SER A 295 24.60 4.33 -6.02
CA SER A 295 23.71 4.10 -7.17
C SER A 295 23.10 2.71 -7.11
N VAL A 296 21.79 2.64 -7.14
CA VAL A 296 21.04 1.39 -7.10
C VAL A 296 20.13 1.31 -8.32
N PHE A 297 20.36 0.30 -9.16
CA PHE A 297 19.40 -0.04 -10.22
C PHE A 297 18.18 -0.73 -9.62
N GLN A 298 17.00 -0.17 -9.83
CA GLN A 298 15.76 -0.68 -9.29
C GLN A 298 15.20 -1.81 -10.17
N ARG A 299 15.39 -3.05 -9.74
CA ARG A 299 14.86 -4.26 -10.37
C ARG A 299 13.54 -4.58 -9.72
N THR A 300 12.47 -3.92 -10.13
CA THR A 300 11.18 -4.08 -9.49
C THR A 300 10.24 -4.98 -10.29
N VAL A 301 9.22 -5.45 -9.61
CA VAL A 301 8.12 -6.23 -10.21
C VAL A 301 6.80 -5.61 -9.80
N LEU A 302 5.80 -5.69 -10.66
CA LEU A 302 4.46 -5.22 -10.35
C LEU A 302 3.77 -6.21 -9.40
N ASP A 303 3.29 -5.72 -8.27
CA ASP A 303 2.53 -6.49 -7.29
C ASP A 303 1.13 -5.87 -7.12
N GLN A 304 0.11 -6.65 -7.44
CA GLN A 304 -1.29 -6.22 -7.36
C GLN A 304 -1.88 -6.38 -5.95
N GLY A 305 -1.22 -7.11 -5.05
CA GLY A 305 -1.76 -7.43 -3.73
C GLY A 305 -3.09 -8.16 -3.78
N PHE A 306 -3.25 -9.08 -4.72
CA PHE A 306 -4.49 -9.79 -4.97
C PHE A 306 -4.34 -11.28 -4.60
N TYR A 307 -5.31 -11.82 -3.86
CA TYR A 307 -5.31 -13.20 -3.37
C TYR A 307 -6.54 -13.96 -3.88
N PRO A 308 -6.40 -15.21 -4.36
CA PRO A 308 -7.53 -15.97 -4.95
C PRO A 308 -8.73 -16.10 -4.00
N ASP A 309 -8.45 -16.30 -2.71
CA ASP A 309 -9.47 -16.57 -1.69
C ASP A 309 -9.87 -15.32 -0.91
N GLY A 310 -8.94 -14.38 -0.76
CA GLY A 310 -9.09 -13.16 0.06
C GLY A 310 -9.36 -11.89 -0.73
N ILE A 311 -9.14 -11.89 -2.04
CA ILE A 311 -9.22 -10.75 -2.95
C ILE A 311 -8.19 -9.70 -2.55
N TYR A 312 -8.57 -8.61 -1.92
CA TYR A 312 -7.63 -7.59 -1.43
C TYR A 312 -7.00 -7.94 -0.08
N THR A 313 -7.57 -8.88 0.66
CA THR A 313 -7.09 -9.26 1.99
C THR A 313 -6.23 -10.51 1.93
N ALA A 314 -4.98 -10.43 2.35
CA ALA A 314 -4.12 -11.60 2.47
C ALA A 314 -4.70 -12.61 3.48
N PRO A 315 -4.68 -13.92 3.19
CA PRO A 315 -5.23 -14.93 4.09
C PRO A 315 -4.47 -15.04 5.42
N SER A 316 -3.21 -14.67 5.45
CA SER A 316 -2.37 -14.65 6.65
C SER A 316 -1.20 -13.66 6.52
N ASP A 317 -0.50 -13.38 7.62
CA ASP A 317 0.72 -12.56 7.66
C ASP A 317 1.86 -13.21 6.84
N GLU A 318 1.93 -14.55 6.84
CA GLU A 318 2.90 -15.32 6.05
C GLU A 318 2.65 -15.18 4.54
N ALA A 319 1.40 -15.01 4.12
CA ALA A 319 1.07 -14.79 2.71
C ALA A 319 1.62 -13.45 2.22
N LEU A 320 1.56 -12.38 3.03
CA LEU A 320 2.19 -11.09 2.73
C LEU A 320 3.71 -11.24 2.55
N LYS A 321 4.34 -11.90 3.50
CA LYS A 321 5.78 -12.16 3.47
C LYS A 321 6.19 -13.01 2.27
N ARG A 322 5.35 -13.97 1.88
CA ARG A 322 5.61 -14.89 0.78
C ARG A 322 5.77 -14.18 -0.57
N ASP A 323 4.98 -13.16 -0.87
CA ASP A 323 5.07 -12.39 -2.12
C ASP A 323 6.42 -11.69 -2.23
N ILE A 324 6.91 -11.09 -1.13
CA ILE A 324 8.25 -10.48 -1.06
C ILE A 324 9.35 -11.54 -1.28
N GLU A 325 9.26 -12.69 -0.61
CA GLU A 325 10.23 -13.78 -0.75
C GLU A 325 10.29 -14.32 -2.19
N LEU A 326 9.14 -14.51 -2.83
CA LEU A 326 9.05 -14.97 -4.23
C LEU A 326 9.69 -13.99 -5.19
N SER A 327 9.43 -12.70 -5.01
CA SER A 327 10.04 -11.63 -5.79
C SER A 327 11.56 -11.62 -5.63
N MET A 328 12.07 -11.61 -4.40
CA MET A 328 13.51 -11.59 -4.11
C MET A 328 14.23 -12.86 -4.62
N GLN A 329 13.58 -14.02 -4.57
CA GLN A 329 14.11 -15.27 -5.11
C GLN A 329 14.37 -15.18 -6.62
N LEU A 330 13.55 -14.43 -7.36
CA LEU A 330 13.72 -14.17 -8.79
C LEU A 330 14.78 -13.10 -9.10
N GLY A 331 15.39 -12.50 -8.08
CA GLY A 331 16.43 -11.47 -8.23
C GLY A 331 15.89 -10.05 -8.35
N PHE A 332 14.61 -9.81 -8.11
CA PHE A 332 14.07 -8.46 -7.91
C PHE A 332 14.51 -7.91 -6.55
N ASN A 333 14.64 -6.60 -6.46
CA ASN A 333 15.00 -5.91 -5.22
C ASN A 333 13.89 -4.97 -4.72
N GLY A 334 12.73 -4.96 -5.39
CA GLY A 334 11.61 -4.13 -5.02
C GLY A 334 10.34 -4.41 -5.84
N ALA A 335 9.27 -3.68 -5.52
CA ALA A 335 8.00 -3.71 -6.22
C ALA A 335 7.39 -2.31 -6.38
N ARG A 336 6.57 -2.15 -7.43
CA ARG A 336 5.49 -1.18 -7.47
C ARG A 336 4.24 -1.85 -6.89
N LEU A 337 3.65 -1.23 -5.85
CA LEU A 337 2.42 -1.72 -5.21
C LEU A 337 1.22 -1.16 -5.97
N HIS A 338 0.87 -1.86 -7.06
CA HIS A 338 0.10 -1.31 -8.17
C HIS A 338 -1.38 -1.12 -7.85
N GLU A 339 -1.86 0.10 -8.12
CA GLU A 339 -3.28 0.50 -8.06
C GLU A 339 -3.97 0.08 -6.75
N LYS A 340 -3.20 0.05 -5.65
CA LYS A 340 -3.67 -0.34 -4.32
C LYS A 340 -2.72 0.18 -3.24
N MET A 341 -3.26 0.76 -2.19
CA MET A 341 -2.50 1.05 -0.97
C MET A 341 -2.45 -0.20 -0.11
N PHE A 342 -1.26 -0.77 0.05
CA PHE A 342 -1.09 -1.99 0.81
C PHE A 342 -1.21 -1.74 2.32
N GLU A 343 -1.50 -2.80 3.04
CA GLU A 343 -1.59 -2.74 4.49
C GLU A 343 -0.20 -2.54 5.15
N PRO A 344 -0.10 -1.85 6.30
CA PRO A 344 1.18 -1.60 6.97
C PRO A 344 1.97 -2.86 7.33
N ARG A 345 1.30 -4.01 7.46
CA ARG A 345 1.98 -5.30 7.69
C ARG A 345 2.83 -5.74 6.50
N PHE A 346 2.37 -5.51 5.27
CA PHE A 346 3.17 -5.79 4.08
C PHE A 346 4.43 -4.91 4.06
N LEU A 347 4.27 -3.61 4.32
CA LEU A 347 5.38 -2.66 4.38
C LEU A 347 6.39 -3.03 5.50
N TYR A 348 5.91 -3.49 6.65
CA TYR A 348 6.77 -4.01 7.71
C TYR A 348 7.64 -5.18 7.25
N HIS A 349 7.10 -6.11 6.47
CA HIS A 349 7.88 -7.21 5.91
C HIS A 349 8.87 -6.72 4.86
N CYS A 350 8.53 -5.72 4.05
CA CYS A 350 9.45 -5.05 3.13
C CYS A 350 10.61 -4.38 3.90
N ASP A 351 10.30 -3.65 4.98
CA ASP A 351 11.29 -3.00 5.83
C ASP A 351 12.28 -4.01 6.42
N LYS A 352 11.78 -5.16 6.90
CA LYS A 352 12.61 -6.23 7.46
C LYS A 352 13.44 -6.96 6.41
N ALA A 353 12.99 -7.01 5.18
CA ALA A 353 13.68 -7.68 4.10
C ALA A 353 14.74 -6.80 3.41
N GLY A 354 14.71 -5.49 3.61
CA GLY A 354 15.48 -4.55 2.79
C GLY A 354 14.98 -4.53 1.35
N TYR A 355 13.66 -4.51 1.16
CA TYR A 355 12.97 -4.59 -0.12
C TYR A 355 12.37 -3.23 -0.50
N LEU A 356 12.68 -2.74 -1.71
CA LEU A 356 12.26 -1.41 -2.15
C LEU A 356 10.79 -1.37 -2.54
N VAL A 357 10.12 -0.27 -2.22
CA VAL A 357 8.70 -0.08 -2.52
C VAL A 357 8.45 1.27 -3.18
N TRP A 358 7.71 1.29 -4.28
CA TRP A 358 6.98 2.44 -4.78
C TRP A 358 5.55 2.38 -4.25
N GLY A 359 5.16 3.37 -3.45
CA GLY A 359 3.80 3.47 -2.91
C GLY A 359 2.88 4.14 -3.93
N GLU A 360 1.78 3.48 -4.28
CA GLU A 360 0.79 3.97 -5.24
C GLU A 360 -0.59 4.18 -4.61
N HIS A 361 -1.43 4.98 -5.27
CA HIS A 361 -2.87 5.04 -5.02
C HIS A 361 -3.64 4.23 -6.07
N ALA A 362 -4.84 3.84 -5.72
CA ALA A 362 -5.80 3.14 -6.57
C ALA A 362 -6.63 4.12 -7.42
N ASN A 363 -6.00 4.94 -8.27
CA ASN A 363 -6.65 6.09 -8.91
C ASN A 363 -7.70 5.75 -9.96
N TRP A 364 -7.65 4.59 -10.58
CA TRP A 364 -8.59 4.22 -11.63
C TRP A 364 -10.04 4.30 -11.13
N GLY A 365 -10.95 4.63 -12.02
CA GLY A 365 -12.37 4.83 -11.72
C GLY A 365 -12.73 6.26 -11.32
N LEU A 366 -11.76 7.08 -10.89
CA LEU A 366 -11.98 8.49 -10.59
C LEU A 366 -11.79 9.34 -11.85
N ASP A 367 -12.77 10.17 -12.18
CA ASP A 367 -12.71 11.10 -13.32
C ASP A 367 -12.05 12.42 -12.90
N ILE A 368 -10.73 12.52 -13.07
CA ILE A 368 -9.97 13.74 -12.73
C ILE A 368 -10.13 14.89 -13.76
N ASN A 369 -10.91 14.69 -14.85
CA ASN A 369 -11.34 15.82 -15.67
C ASN A 369 -12.32 16.76 -14.94
N ARG A 370 -12.74 16.39 -13.74
CA ARG A 370 -13.60 17.18 -12.85
C ARG A 370 -12.82 17.68 -11.64
N GLU A 371 -12.81 18.99 -11.39
CA GLU A 371 -12.12 19.58 -10.24
C GLU A 371 -12.59 19.02 -8.88
N SER A 372 -13.88 18.66 -8.78
CA SER A 372 -14.43 18.05 -7.57
C SER A 372 -13.76 16.73 -7.18
N SER A 373 -13.15 16.04 -8.12
CA SER A 373 -12.46 14.76 -7.88
C SER A 373 -11.26 14.90 -6.93
N LEU A 374 -10.66 16.10 -6.86
CA LEU A 374 -9.61 16.39 -5.87
C LEU A 374 -10.10 16.15 -4.43
N LEU A 375 -11.36 16.45 -4.13
CA LEU A 375 -11.95 16.27 -2.80
C LEU A 375 -12.12 14.79 -2.42
N ASN A 376 -12.21 13.90 -3.40
CA ASN A 376 -12.35 12.46 -3.19
C ASN A 376 -11.01 11.71 -3.25
N PHE A 377 -9.96 12.35 -3.77
CA PHE A 377 -8.63 11.76 -3.90
C PHE A 377 -7.67 12.22 -2.80
N LEU A 378 -7.54 13.54 -2.64
CA LEU A 378 -6.47 14.13 -1.84
C LEU A 378 -6.53 13.76 -0.34
N PRO A 379 -7.71 13.71 0.33
CA PRO A 379 -7.75 13.31 1.73
C PRO A 379 -7.22 11.89 1.97
N GLU A 380 -7.68 10.92 1.18
CA GLU A 380 -7.27 9.52 1.27
C GLU A 380 -5.77 9.34 0.97
N TRP A 381 -5.27 10.01 -0.08
CA TRP A 381 -3.85 10.01 -0.41
C TRP A 381 -2.99 10.61 0.72
N SER A 382 -3.42 11.74 1.28
CA SER A 382 -2.70 12.40 2.37
C SER A 382 -2.65 11.52 3.63
N GLU A 383 -3.76 10.88 3.99
CA GLU A 383 -3.82 9.92 5.11
C GLU A 383 -2.84 8.76 4.90
N THR A 384 -2.72 8.26 3.67
CA THR A 384 -1.80 7.16 3.35
C THR A 384 -0.34 7.59 3.42
N VAL A 385 0.03 8.73 2.82
CA VAL A 385 1.40 9.25 2.89
C VAL A 385 1.80 9.51 4.35
N GLU A 386 0.90 10.04 5.17
CA GLU A 386 1.16 10.27 6.60
C GLU A 386 1.29 8.96 7.39
N ARG A 387 0.42 7.96 7.10
CA ARG A 387 0.46 6.64 7.73
C ARG A 387 1.78 5.92 7.46
N ASP A 388 2.21 5.95 6.19
CA ASP A 388 3.31 5.13 5.69
C ASP A 388 4.67 5.86 5.66
N PHE A 389 4.71 7.13 6.07
CA PHE A 389 5.89 7.98 6.05
C PHE A 389 7.14 7.32 6.65
N ASN A 390 6.99 6.58 7.75
CA ASN A 390 8.11 6.04 8.52
C ASN A 390 8.70 4.74 7.97
N HIS A 391 8.08 4.12 6.95
CA HIS A 391 8.59 2.88 6.36
C HIS A 391 9.86 3.14 5.52
N PRO A 392 11.03 2.60 5.91
CA PRO A 392 12.27 2.81 5.16
C PRO A 392 12.26 2.13 3.79
N SER A 393 11.46 1.09 3.57
CA SER A 393 11.30 0.42 2.29
C SER A 393 10.69 1.29 1.20
N ILE A 394 9.83 2.26 1.57
CA ILE A 394 9.25 3.19 0.59
C ILE A 394 10.33 4.17 0.13
N ILE A 395 10.63 4.12 -1.16
CA ILE A 395 11.67 4.94 -1.79
C ILE A 395 11.12 6.03 -2.72
N GLY A 396 9.84 5.99 -3.03
CA GLY A 396 9.14 6.97 -3.84
C GLY A 396 7.64 6.78 -3.81
N TRP A 397 6.93 7.80 -4.25
CA TRP A 397 5.47 7.86 -4.31
C TRP A 397 4.99 8.01 -5.74
N CYS A 398 3.88 7.36 -6.07
CA CYS A 398 3.23 7.44 -7.38
C CYS A 398 1.70 7.55 -7.19
N PRO A 399 1.14 8.76 -7.07
CA PRO A 399 -0.29 8.93 -6.80
C PRO A 399 -1.21 8.48 -7.94
N PHE A 400 -0.77 8.57 -9.18
CA PHE A 400 -1.60 8.23 -10.34
C PHE A 400 -0.92 7.23 -11.27
N ASN A 401 -1.74 6.41 -11.94
CA ASN A 401 -1.36 5.50 -13.00
C ASN A 401 -2.24 5.72 -14.23
N GLU A 402 -1.62 5.80 -15.41
CA GLU A 402 -2.26 5.77 -16.73
C GLU A 402 -3.46 6.72 -16.91
N THR A 403 -3.24 8.01 -16.71
CA THR A 403 -4.26 9.06 -16.92
C THR A 403 -4.27 9.62 -18.35
N TRP A 404 -3.76 8.88 -19.31
CA TRP A 404 -3.54 9.32 -20.70
C TRP A 404 -4.80 9.78 -21.45
N ASP A 405 -5.99 9.42 -21.03
CA ASP A 405 -7.30 9.87 -21.54
C ASP A 405 -7.89 11.06 -20.77
N GLN A 406 -7.28 11.46 -19.65
CA GLN A 406 -7.75 12.52 -18.76
C GLN A 406 -6.86 13.78 -18.91
N THR A 407 -7.15 14.60 -19.91
CA THR A 407 -6.26 15.66 -20.40
C THR A 407 -6.84 17.07 -20.28
N SER A 408 -7.87 17.24 -19.48
CA SER A 408 -8.47 18.56 -19.24
C SER A 408 -7.59 19.45 -18.37
N GLN A 409 -7.84 20.77 -18.37
CA GLN A 409 -7.18 21.70 -17.45
C GLN A 409 -7.45 21.37 -15.97
N ALA A 410 -8.58 20.70 -15.67
CA ALA A 410 -8.85 20.22 -14.31
C ALA A 410 -7.89 19.08 -13.95
N ALA A 411 -7.67 18.12 -14.85
CA ALA A 411 -6.72 17.03 -14.65
C ALA A 411 -5.31 17.56 -14.38
N HIS A 412 -4.79 18.47 -15.22
CA HIS A 412 -3.48 19.10 -15.00
C HIS A 412 -3.36 19.76 -13.62
N ARG A 413 -4.40 20.51 -13.19
CA ARG A 413 -4.39 21.13 -11.86
C ARG A 413 -4.44 20.12 -10.73
N ILE A 414 -5.18 19.01 -10.88
CA ILE A 414 -5.26 17.94 -9.88
C ILE A 414 -3.91 17.23 -9.76
N LEU A 415 -3.27 16.85 -10.87
CA LEU A 415 -1.96 16.20 -10.87
C LEU A 415 -0.93 17.07 -10.12
N ARG A 416 -0.86 18.37 -10.46
CA ARG A 416 0.04 19.32 -9.78
C ARG A 416 -0.28 19.48 -8.29
N ALA A 417 -1.56 19.63 -7.93
CA ALA A 417 -1.96 19.81 -6.54
C ALA A 417 -1.62 18.57 -5.68
N VAL A 418 -1.80 17.37 -6.24
CA VAL A 418 -1.47 16.12 -5.55
C VAL A 418 0.05 15.94 -5.43
N TYR A 419 0.82 16.26 -6.48
CA TYR A 419 2.29 16.27 -6.40
C TYR A 419 2.78 17.24 -5.30
N ASP A 420 2.31 18.49 -5.32
CA ASP A 420 2.71 19.52 -4.35
C ASP A 420 2.37 19.10 -2.91
N GLU A 421 1.18 18.52 -2.71
CA GLU A 421 0.79 18.01 -1.39
C GLU A 421 1.64 16.80 -0.97
N THR A 422 1.96 15.88 -1.88
CA THR A 422 2.86 14.76 -1.59
C THR A 422 4.22 15.25 -1.12
N LYS A 423 4.81 16.23 -1.83
CA LYS A 423 6.09 16.83 -1.46
C LYS A 423 6.02 17.63 -0.14
N ARG A 424 4.85 18.23 0.18
CA ARG A 424 4.62 18.90 1.47
C ARG A 424 4.59 17.91 2.63
N LEU A 425 3.94 16.75 2.42
CA LEU A 425 3.81 15.69 3.43
C LEU A 425 5.11 14.90 3.62
N ASP A 426 5.80 14.65 2.50
CA ASP A 426 7.07 13.92 2.45
C ASP A 426 8.07 14.57 1.49
N PRO A 427 8.92 15.51 1.96
CA PRO A 427 9.96 16.12 1.14
C PRO A 427 11.18 15.21 0.93
N THR A 428 11.23 14.04 1.55
CA THR A 428 12.42 13.17 1.61
C THR A 428 12.48 12.15 0.47
N ARG A 429 11.39 11.95 -0.27
CA ARG A 429 11.26 10.95 -1.34
C ARG A 429 10.90 11.59 -2.68
N PRO A 430 11.36 11.01 -3.80
CA PRO A 430 10.90 11.41 -5.13
C PRO A 430 9.42 11.04 -5.35
N VAL A 431 8.81 11.76 -6.28
CA VAL A 431 7.42 11.55 -6.72
C VAL A 431 7.40 11.40 -8.24
N ILE A 432 6.78 10.33 -8.72
CA ILE A 432 6.29 10.18 -10.09
C ILE A 432 4.83 10.61 -10.04
N ASP A 433 4.49 11.74 -10.67
CA ASP A 433 3.13 12.29 -10.59
C ASP A 433 2.09 11.37 -11.22
N VAL A 434 2.41 10.79 -12.38
CA VAL A 434 1.60 9.79 -13.09
C VAL A 434 2.50 8.74 -13.69
N SER A 435 2.29 7.47 -13.39
CA SER A 435 3.01 6.40 -14.06
C SER A 435 2.38 6.05 -15.42
N GLY A 436 3.22 5.93 -16.45
CA GLY A 436 2.86 5.45 -17.78
C GLY A 436 2.02 6.39 -18.64
N ALA A 437 1.86 7.66 -18.25
CA ALA A 437 1.15 8.66 -19.04
C ALA A 437 2.00 9.92 -19.26
N TYR A 438 1.37 11.08 -19.48
CA TYR A 438 2.08 12.35 -19.55
C TYR A 438 2.31 12.92 -18.15
N HIS A 439 3.47 13.51 -17.93
CA HIS A 439 3.82 14.17 -16.69
C HIS A 439 3.47 15.66 -16.71
N GLU A 440 2.79 16.13 -15.68
CA GLU A 440 2.56 17.56 -15.43
C GLU A 440 3.74 18.16 -14.66
N ILE A 441 4.24 17.44 -13.66
CA ILE A 441 5.40 17.75 -12.84
C ILE A 441 5.91 16.48 -12.16
N THR A 442 7.17 16.12 -12.36
CA THR A 442 7.71 14.88 -11.82
C THR A 442 9.15 15.02 -11.38
N ASP A 443 9.58 14.22 -10.40
CA ASP A 443 11.01 14.09 -10.04
C ASP A 443 11.73 13.03 -10.90
N ILE A 444 10.98 12.11 -11.52
CA ILE A 444 11.49 10.99 -12.32
C ILE A 444 10.58 10.83 -13.52
N TYR A 445 11.15 10.76 -14.73
CA TYR A 445 10.39 10.33 -15.90
C TYR A 445 10.15 8.84 -15.86
N ASP A 446 8.95 8.41 -16.27
CA ASP A 446 8.66 7.01 -16.45
C ASP A 446 7.83 6.75 -17.71
N GLN A 447 7.72 5.48 -18.07
CA GLN A 447 6.97 5.04 -19.22
C GLN A 447 6.53 3.59 -19.07
N HIS A 448 5.37 3.24 -19.63
CA HIS A 448 4.95 1.85 -19.89
C HIS A 448 5.27 1.50 -21.34
N ASP A 449 5.99 0.42 -21.57
CA ASP A 449 6.32 -0.07 -22.92
C ASP A 449 6.22 -1.59 -22.96
N TYR A 450 5.25 -2.07 -23.72
CA TYR A 450 4.97 -3.49 -23.90
C TYR A 450 5.39 -4.03 -25.26
N ASP A 451 6.36 -3.39 -25.93
CA ASP A 451 7.00 -3.97 -27.11
C ASP A 451 7.66 -5.30 -26.74
N GLN A 452 7.24 -6.36 -27.41
CA GLN A 452 7.68 -7.73 -27.14
C GLN A 452 8.93 -8.13 -27.95
N ASN A 453 9.40 -7.27 -28.85
CA ASN A 453 10.59 -7.54 -29.64
C ASN A 453 11.83 -6.93 -28.99
N PRO A 454 12.79 -7.75 -28.49
CA PRO A 454 13.98 -7.22 -27.81
C PRO A 454 14.84 -6.27 -28.65
N GLU A 455 14.83 -6.40 -29.98
CA GLU A 455 15.63 -5.54 -30.86
C GLU A 455 15.04 -4.13 -30.98
N SER A 456 13.73 -3.99 -31.29
CA SER A 456 13.04 -2.69 -31.35
C SER A 456 13.01 -2.03 -29.99
N PHE A 457 12.66 -2.78 -28.94
CA PHE A 457 12.68 -2.34 -27.57
C PHE A 457 14.05 -1.80 -27.14
N GLY A 458 15.14 -2.54 -27.43
CA GLY A 458 16.50 -2.10 -27.11
C GLY A 458 16.91 -0.81 -27.84
N LYS A 459 16.50 -0.64 -29.10
CA LYS A 459 16.75 0.60 -29.86
C LYS A 459 16.08 1.81 -29.24
N SER A 460 14.92 1.65 -28.61
CA SER A 460 14.18 2.74 -27.96
C SER A 460 14.92 3.34 -26.76
N TYR A 461 15.76 2.55 -26.06
CA TYR A 461 16.40 2.98 -24.82
C TYR A 461 17.93 3.12 -24.89
N ALA A 462 18.58 2.50 -25.88
CA ALA A 462 20.05 2.47 -25.99
C ALA A 462 20.70 3.86 -26.14
N GLY A 463 19.97 4.81 -26.72
CA GLY A 463 20.47 6.17 -27.01
C GLY A 463 20.11 7.22 -25.98
N TYR A 464 19.41 6.86 -24.90
CA TYR A 464 18.96 7.85 -23.92
C TYR A 464 20.14 8.52 -23.19
N ASN A 465 20.25 9.83 -23.36
CA ASN A 465 21.31 10.66 -22.80
C ASN A 465 20.81 11.86 -21.98
N GLY A 466 19.50 11.92 -21.70
CA GLY A 466 18.87 12.99 -20.97
C GLY A 466 18.53 14.24 -21.80
N GLU A 467 18.73 14.22 -23.10
CA GLU A 467 18.26 15.25 -24.02
C GLU A 467 16.91 14.83 -24.63
N GLU A 468 16.06 15.81 -24.94
CA GLU A 468 14.70 15.55 -25.43
C GLU A 468 14.67 14.67 -26.69
N GLU A 469 15.62 14.88 -27.62
CA GLU A 469 15.71 14.13 -28.85
C GLU A 469 16.09 12.66 -28.67
N SER A 470 16.76 12.33 -27.55
CA SER A 470 17.16 10.96 -27.22
C SER A 470 16.07 10.15 -26.54
N PHE A 471 14.98 10.81 -26.17
CA PHE A 471 13.93 10.26 -25.35
C PHE A 471 12.78 9.74 -26.23
N ASN A 472 12.49 8.44 -26.15
CA ASN A 472 11.32 7.86 -26.82
C ASN A 472 10.06 8.11 -25.99
N LEU A 473 9.72 9.38 -25.78
CA LEU A 473 8.53 9.77 -25.04
C LEU A 473 7.26 9.46 -25.79
N PHE A 474 6.37 8.73 -25.16
CA PHE A 474 4.96 8.77 -25.49
C PHE A 474 4.36 10.11 -25.01
N PHE A 475 3.33 10.60 -25.65
CA PHE A 475 2.62 11.83 -25.25
C PHE A 475 3.44 13.15 -25.23
N LYS A 476 4.44 13.29 -26.10
CA LYS A 476 5.27 14.51 -26.20
C LYS A 476 4.48 15.81 -26.28
N ASP A 477 3.31 15.79 -26.88
CA ASP A 477 2.44 16.95 -27.07
C ASP A 477 1.74 17.42 -25.78
N LYS A 478 1.78 16.61 -24.71
CA LYS A 478 0.99 16.82 -23.50
C LYS A 478 1.83 17.14 -22.27
N GLN A 479 3.14 17.03 -22.35
CA GLN A 479 4.03 17.22 -21.21
C GLN A 479 5.16 18.20 -21.51
N VAL A 480 5.70 18.82 -20.45
CA VAL A 480 6.88 19.65 -20.54
C VAL A 480 8.10 18.81 -20.23
N TYR A 481 9.07 18.79 -21.16
CA TYR A 481 10.32 18.08 -20.94
C TYR A 481 11.21 18.81 -19.94
N ILE A 482 11.73 18.10 -18.95
CA ILE A 482 12.72 18.56 -17.96
C ILE A 482 13.99 17.74 -18.17
N PRO A 483 15.11 18.35 -18.62
CA PRO A 483 16.33 17.60 -18.92
C PRO A 483 16.97 17.02 -17.66
N GLN A 484 17.73 15.93 -17.84
CA GLN A 484 18.57 15.32 -16.81
C GLN A 484 17.82 14.67 -15.63
N LEU A 485 16.52 14.38 -15.76
CA LEU A 485 15.82 13.58 -14.76
C LEU A 485 16.14 12.08 -14.93
N PRO A 486 16.12 11.30 -13.82
CA PRO A 486 16.17 9.85 -13.92
C PRO A 486 15.04 9.29 -14.79
N PHE A 487 15.28 8.16 -15.43
CA PHE A 487 14.28 7.47 -16.20
C PHE A 487 14.02 6.06 -15.66
N PHE A 488 12.76 5.76 -15.41
CA PHE A 488 12.28 4.47 -14.90
C PHE A 488 11.34 3.83 -15.91
N LEU A 489 11.62 2.59 -16.36
CA LEU A 489 10.63 1.86 -17.13
C LEU A 489 9.67 1.16 -16.18
N SER A 490 8.62 1.86 -15.81
CA SER A 490 7.72 1.53 -14.72
C SER A 490 6.75 0.38 -15.02
N GLU A 491 6.62 -0.01 -16.30
CA GLU A 491 5.99 -1.26 -16.72
C GLU A 491 6.57 -1.75 -18.04
N PHE A 492 6.91 -3.06 -18.10
CA PHE A 492 7.33 -3.72 -19.34
C PHE A 492 7.12 -5.23 -19.27
N GLY A 493 7.28 -5.89 -20.41
CA GLY A 493 7.18 -7.34 -20.52
C GLY A 493 5.75 -7.81 -20.57
N GLY A 494 5.17 -8.21 -19.45
CA GLY A 494 3.79 -8.69 -19.40
C GLY A 494 3.53 -9.91 -20.27
N ILE A 495 4.56 -10.75 -20.46
CA ILE A 495 4.55 -11.87 -21.41
C ILE A 495 3.53 -12.92 -20.97
N LYS A 496 2.51 -13.16 -21.79
CA LYS A 496 1.51 -14.20 -21.53
C LYS A 496 2.17 -15.58 -21.49
N TRP A 497 2.01 -16.33 -20.38
CA TRP A 497 2.46 -17.71 -20.29
C TRP A 497 1.54 -18.57 -19.46
N ILE A 498 1.06 -19.67 -20.04
CA ILE A 498 0.24 -20.69 -19.38
C ILE A 498 0.95 -22.03 -19.53
N PRO A 499 1.37 -22.68 -18.43
CA PRO A 499 1.95 -24.03 -18.45
C PRO A 499 1.03 -25.03 -19.13
N GLU A 500 1.59 -26.04 -19.82
CA GLU A 500 0.80 -27.08 -20.51
C GLU A 500 -0.20 -27.78 -19.58
N SER A 501 0.20 -28.03 -18.33
CA SER A 501 -0.67 -28.63 -17.32
C SER A 501 -1.94 -27.82 -17.03
N ASN A 502 -1.91 -26.50 -17.28
CA ASN A 502 -2.98 -25.55 -16.94
C ASN A 502 -3.72 -25.01 -18.18
N ARG A 503 -3.30 -25.36 -19.40
CA ARG A 503 -3.91 -24.85 -20.65
C ARG A 503 -5.40 -25.21 -20.79
N CYS A 504 -5.82 -26.36 -20.27
CA CYS A 504 -7.22 -26.79 -20.31
C CYS A 504 -8.12 -26.11 -19.27
N SER A 505 -7.54 -25.46 -18.27
CA SER A 505 -8.25 -24.76 -17.20
C SER A 505 -8.20 -23.23 -17.33
N ALA A 506 -7.42 -22.71 -18.31
CA ALA A 506 -7.39 -21.29 -18.57
C ALA A 506 -8.74 -20.83 -19.15
N ALA A 507 -9.27 -19.73 -18.60
CA ALA A 507 -10.48 -19.12 -19.15
C ALA A 507 -10.25 -18.66 -20.60
N ASP A 508 -11.24 -18.79 -21.47
CA ASP A 508 -11.17 -18.37 -22.88
C ASP A 508 -10.81 -16.88 -23.04
N ASN A 509 -11.07 -16.06 -22.01
CA ASN A 509 -10.75 -14.63 -21.95
C ASN A 509 -9.37 -14.32 -21.32
N SER A 510 -8.51 -15.34 -21.08
CA SER A 510 -7.18 -15.11 -20.52
C SER A 510 -6.30 -14.30 -21.47
N TRP A 511 -5.50 -13.38 -20.93
CA TRP A 511 -4.69 -12.47 -21.73
C TRP A 511 -3.32 -12.16 -21.10
N GLY A 512 -2.49 -11.47 -21.85
CA GLY A 512 -1.21 -10.87 -21.53
C GLY A 512 -0.77 -10.06 -22.72
N TYR A 513 0.34 -9.35 -22.64
CA TYR A 513 0.78 -8.44 -23.69
C TYR A 513 1.46 -9.19 -24.85
N GLY A 514 1.15 -8.75 -26.08
CA GLY A 514 1.67 -9.32 -27.31
C GLY A 514 1.23 -10.77 -27.57
N ASP A 515 1.87 -11.40 -28.56
CA ASP A 515 1.62 -12.80 -28.88
C ASP A 515 2.23 -13.73 -27.82
N ALA A 516 1.44 -14.71 -27.38
CA ALA A 516 1.94 -15.70 -26.42
C ALA A 516 3.09 -16.51 -27.03
N PRO A 517 4.21 -16.69 -26.29
CA PRO A 517 5.29 -17.58 -26.73
C PRO A 517 4.80 -19.01 -26.96
N ALA A 518 5.28 -19.65 -27.99
CA ALA A 518 4.94 -21.03 -28.31
C ALA A 518 5.64 -22.04 -27.37
N THR A 519 6.82 -21.66 -26.84
CA THR A 519 7.67 -22.50 -26.00
C THR A 519 8.24 -21.72 -24.81
N GLU A 520 8.68 -22.45 -23.76
CA GLU A 520 9.42 -21.84 -22.64
C GLU A 520 10.72 -21.16 -23.12
N GLU A 521 11.40 -21.74 -24.13
CA GLU A 521 12.62 -21.17 -24.69
C GLU A 521 12.36 -19.80 -25.33
N GLU A 522 11.25 -19.63 -26.02
CA GLU A 522 10.84 -18.34 -26.60
C GLU A 522 10.51 -17.35 -25.49
N PHE A 523 9.81 -17.78 -24.41
CA PHE A 523 9.54 -16.94 -23.25
C PHE A 523 10.83 -16.41 -22.63
N PHE A 524 11.75 -17.31 -22.31
CA PHE A 524 13.03 -16.93 -21.68
C PHE A 524 13.89 -16.05 -22.57
N THR A 525 13.97 -16.35 -23.86
CA THR A 525 14.73 -15.54 -24.83
C THR A 525 14.19 -14.12 -24.90
N ARG A 526 12.87 -13.96 -24.92
CA ARG A 526 12.18 -12.65 -24.90
C ARG A 526 12.44 -11.92 -23.59
N TYR A 527 12.22 -12.58 -22.45
CA TYR A 527 12.46 -12.02 -21.13
C TYR A 527 13.89 -11.52 -20.95
N GLU A 528 14.87 -12.36 -21.28
CA GLU A 528 16.29 -12.03 -21.19
C GLU A 528 16.67 -10.86 -22.10
N GLY A 529 16.14 -10.81 -23.30
CA GLY A 529 16.43 -9.76 -24.27
C GLY A 529 15.88 -8.40 -23.83
N LEU A 530 14.62 -8.35 -23.40
CA LEU A 530 13.99 -7.13 -22.87
C LEU A 530 14.71 -6.63 -21.61
N THR A 531 14.99 -7.52 -20.65
CA THR A 531 15.71 -7.18 -19.42
C THR A 531 17.13 -6.68 -19.71
N ALA A 532 17.86 -7.34 -20.61
CA ALA A 532 19.21 -6.95 -20.97
C ALA A 532 19.26 -5.56 -21.64
N ALA A 533 18.26 -5.22 -22.46
CA ALA A 533 18.17 -3.91 -23.09
C ALA A 533 18.18 -2.77 -22.05
N LEU A 534 17.43 -2.92 -20.96
CA LEU A 534 17.34 -1.92 -19.90
C LEU A 534 18.59 -1.90 -19.01
N LEU A 535 19.12 -3.08 -18.66
CA LEU A 535 20.35 -3.17 -17.83
C LEU A 535 21.58 -2.59 -18.54
N ASN A 536 21.63 -2.66 -19.87
CA ASN A 536 22.75 -2.13 -20.67
C ASN A 536 22.61 -0.63 -20.97
N ALA A 537 21.43 -0.02 -20.75
CA ALA A 537 21.23 1.40 -20.97
C ALA A 537 21.83 2.23 -19.83
N PRO A 538 22.80 3.13 -20.07
CA PRO A 538 23.61 3.73 -19.01
C PRO A 538 22.85 4.72 -18.13
N ASN A 539 21.74 5.27 -18.60
CA ASN A 539 20.98 6.33 -17.95
C ASN A 539 19.56 5.91 -17.53
N ILE A 540 19.26 4.61 -17.57
CA ILE A 540 18.01 4.03 -17.06
C ILE A 540 18.26 3.63 -15.60
N MET A 541 17.46 4.15 -14.68
CA MET A 541 17.64 3.90 -13.24
C MET A 541 16.98 2.62 -12.73
N GLY A 542 16.10 2.03 -13.52
CA GLY A 542 15.38 0.83 -13.09
C GLY A 542 14.30 0.40 -14.07
N PHE A 543 13.71 -0.73 -13.74
CA PHE A 543 12.57 -1.29 -14.46
C PHE A 543 11.55 -1.91 -13.48
N CYS A 544 10.30 -2.08 -13.96
CA CYS A 544 9.28 -2.87 -13.29
C CYS A 544 8.67 -3.88 -14.27
N TYR A 545 8.90 -5.16 -14.03
CA TYR A 545 8.33 -6.24 -14.85
C TYR A 545 6.86 -6.51 -14.48
N THR A 546 5.98 -6.57 -15.46
CA THR A 546 4.56 -6.91 -15.30
C THR A 546 4.36 -8.41 -15.56
N GLN A 547 4.12 -9.31 -14.56
CA GLN A 547 3.98 -9.01 -13.13
C GLN A 547 4.44 -10.21 -12.27
N LEU A 548 4.34 -10.11 -10.95
CA LEU A 548 4.82 -11.16 -10.05
C LEU A 548 4.02 -12.46 -10.17
N TYR A 549 2.71 -12.37 -10.16
CA TYR A 549 1.79 -13.52 -10.26
C TYR A 549 0.56 -13.17 -11.11
N ASP A 550 -0.09 -14.18 -11.63
CA ASP A 550 -1.34 -14.03 -12.37
C ASP A 550 -2.45 -13.45 -11.48
N VAL A 551 -3.32 -12.66 -12.07
CA VAL A 551 -4.53 -12.17 -11.40
C VAL A 551 -5.74 -12.49 -12.26
N GLU A 552 -6.57 -13.42 -11.80
CA GLU A 552 -7.77 -13.88 -12.49
C GLU A 552 -7.51 -14.22 -13.98
N GLN A 553 -8.05 -13.46 -14.95
CA GLN A 553 -7.86 -13.66 -16.39
C GLN A 553 -6.53 -13.12 -16.93
N GLU A 554 -5.80 -12.31 -16.18
CA GLU A 554 -4.50 -11.79 -16.57
C GLU A 554 -3.40 -12.79 -16.18
N VAL A 555 -2.83 -13.47 -17.21
CA VAL A 555 -1.94 -14.63 -17.02
C VAL A 555 -0.50 -14.38 -17.50
N ASN A 556 0.00 -13.18 -17.22
CA ASN A 556 1.35 -12.71 -17.52
C ASN A 556 2.30 -12.70 -16.30
N GLY A 557 1.84 -13.20 -15.16
CA GLY A 557 2.66 -13.34 -13.97
C GLY A 557 3.77 -14.38 -14.11
N LEU A 558 4.83 -14.23 -13.32
CA LEU A 558 5.91 -15.22 -13.22
C LEU A 558 5.52 -16.43 -12.35
N TYR A 559 4.49 -16.28 -11.51
CA TYR A 559 3.83 -17.33 -10.76
C TYR A 559 2.35 -17.39 -11.11
N THR A 560 1.67 -18.47 -10.75
CA THR A 560 0.20 -18.54 -10.83
C THR A 560 -0.43 -17.62 -9.78
N CYS A 561 -1.75 -17.37 -9.88
CA CYS A 561 -2.48 -16.63 -8.86
C CYS A 561 -2.39 -17.27 -7.45
N ALA A 562 -2.20 -18.57 -7.37
CA ALA A 562 -1.97 -19.32 -6.12
C ALA A 562 -0.49 -19.29 -5.66
N ARG A 563 0.38 -18.52 -6.29
CA ARG A 563 1.83 -18.43 -6.04
C ARG A 563 2.57 -19.74 -6.30
N GLU A 564 2.02 -20.57 -7.18
CA GLU A 564 2.67 -21.79 -7.65
C GLU A 564 3.62 -21.48 -8.83
N LYS A 565 4.62 -22.33 -9.00
CA LYS A 565 5.59 -22.19 -10.08
C LYS A 565 4.93 -22.41 -11.47
N LYS A 566 5.21 -21.50 -12.40
CA LYS A 566 4.85 -21.66 -13.83
C LYS A 566 5.94 -22.34 -14.65
N PHE A 567 7.17 -22.34 -14.16
CA PHE A 567 8.34 -22.92 -14.80
C PHE A 567 9.00 -23.95 -13.89
N ALA A 568 9.55 -24.99 -14.46
CA ALA A 568 10.31 -25.99 -13.69
C ALA A 568 11.58 -25.39 -13.10
N ASP A 569 12.23 -24.46 -13.83
CA ASP A 569 13.47 -23.79 -13.44
C ASP A 569 13.39 -22.29 -13.74
N TYR A 570 13.73 -21.46 -12.75
CA TYR A 570 13.80 -20.01 -12.86
C TYR A 570 15.23 -19.47 -13.03
N SER A 571 16.23 -20.35 -13.17
CA SER A 571 17.64 -19.94 -13.22
C SER A 571 17.92 -18.85 -14.26
N ARG A 572 17.27 -18.89 -15.42
CA ARG A 572 17.43 -17.90 -16.50
C ARG A 572 16.86 -16.53 -16.10
N ILE A 573 15.68 -16.47 -15.50
CA ILE A 573 15.11 -15.21 -14.97
C ILE A 573 16.01 -14.63 -13.90
N ILE A 574 16.44 -15.47 -12.94
CA ILE A 574 17.35 -15.06 -11.86
C ILE A 574 18.67 -14.53 -12.44
N ALA A 575 19.25 -15.22 -13.41
CA ALA A 575 20.50 -14.81 -14.03
C ALA A 575 20.35 -13.49 -14.80
N ALA A 576 19.23 -13.28 -15.50
CA ALA A 576 18.92 -12.03 -16.19
C ALA A 576 18.83 -10.86 -15.21
N ASN A 577 18.02 -11.02 -14.15
CA ASN A 577 17.77 -9.95 -13.16
C ASN A 577 19.04 -9.59 -12.34
N ARG A 578 19.93 -10.55 -12.08
CA ARG A 578 21.16 -10.34 -11.29
C ARG A 578 22.33 -9.75 -12.07
N LYS A 579 22.20 -9.54 -13.38
CA LYS A 579 23.25 -8.85 -14.14
C LYS A 579 23.43 -7.43 -13.61
N LYS A 580 24.68 -6.98 -13.52
CA LYS A 580 25.01 -5.60 -13.18
C LYS A 580 24.47 -4.66 -14.25
N ALA A 581 23.80 -3.60 -13.83
CA ALA A 581 23.31 -2.57 -14.73
C ALA A 581 24.41 -1.53 -15.03
N ALA A 582 24.38 -0.94 -16.22
CA ALA A 582 25.38 0.04 -16.63
C ALA A 582 25.41 1.27 -15.69
N ILE A 583 24.27 1.70 -15.17
CA ILE A 583 24.18 2.84 -14.24
C ILE A 583 24.81 2.58 -12.86
N GLU A 584 25.07 1.32 -12.49
CA GLU A 584 25.73 0.90 -11.25
C GLU A 584 27.26 0.94 -11.35
N GLU A 585 27.82 1.34 -12.47
CA GLU A 585 29.27 1.45 -12.70
C GLU A 585 29.89 2.71 -12.11
#